data_305efbc9d5220b434e61289906417b77
#
_entry.id   305efbc9d5220b434e61289906417b77
#
_cell.length_a   1.000
_cell.length_b   1.000
_cell.length_c   1.000
_cell.angle_alpha   90.00
_cell.angle_beta   90.00
_cell.angle_gamma   90.00
#
_symmetry.space_group_name_H-M   'P 1'
#
loop_
_entity.id
_entity.type
_entity.pdbx_description
1 polymer ?
#
loop_
_entity_poly.entity_id
_entity_poly.type
_entity_poly.pdbx_seq_one_letter_code
_entity_poly.pdbx_strand_id
1 'polypeptide(L)'
;DLILIPGGDGIRHVLHEKVISETLKKCISSNIPIATVCGAAAFLTKANILKERRFTCLLETYEKNRTLFEKAIYTGNQLEKDELIITAKPTALAELAIEIGKMLHLFKNEKQMDSFYSFCKGENE
;
A
#
# COMPACT_ATOMS: atom_id res chain seq x y z
N ASP A 1 14.44 4.95 -1.88
CA ASP A 1 14.05 3.65 -1.30
C ASP A 1 12.57 3.62 -0.97
N LEU A 2 11.99 2.42 -0.94
CA LEU A 2 10.58 2.21 -0.63
C LEU A 2 10.42 0.80 -0.07
N ILE A 3 9.49 0.62 0.87
CA ILE A 3 9.14 -0.71 1.35
C ILE A 3 7.79 -1.11 0.74
N LEU A 4 7.75 -2.27 0.11
CA LEU A 4 6.52 -2.85 -0.42
C LEU A 4 6.17 -4.10 0.37
N ILE A 5 4.97 -4.14 0.93
CA ILE A 5 4.48 -5.29 1.69
C ILE A 5 3.34 -5.95 0.91
N PRO A 6 3.56 -7.16 0.40
CA PRO A 6 2.50 -7.89 -0.31
C PRO A 6 1.44 -8.42 0.66
N GLY A 7 0.27 -8.69 0.14
CA GLY A 7 -0.79 -9.35 0.89
C GLY A 7 -0.56 -10.86 1.00
N GLY A 8 -1.52 -11.54 1.61
CA GLY A 8 -1.52 -13.00 1.72
C GLY A 8 -1.99 -13.48 3.09
N ASP A 9 -2.33 -14.75 3.17
CA ASP A 9 -2.84 -15.36 4.41
C ASP A 9 -1.82 -15.43 5.54
N GLY A 10 -0.53 -15.36 5.21
CA GLY A 10 0.55 -15.41 6.20
C GLY A 10 0.61 -14.18 7.10
N ILE A 11 -0.05 -13.08 6.72
CA ILE A 11 -0.05 -11.83 7.49
C ILE A 11 -0.50 -12.06 8.93
N ARG A 12 -1.55 -12.84 9.13
CA ARG A 12 -2.11 -13.10 10.47
C ARG A 12 -1.10 -13.76 11.42
N HIS A 13 -0.11 -14.47 10.90
CA HIS A 13 0.89 -15.16 11.70
C HIS A 13 1.99 -14.23 12.21
N VAL A 14 2.22 -13.11 11.55
CA VAL A 14 3.30 -12.19 11.89
C VAL A 14 2.81 -10.77 12.23
N LEU A 15 1.50 -10.56 12.21
CA LEU A 15 0.91 -9.23 12.40
C LEU A 15 1.34 -8.56 13.72
N HIS A 16 1.56 -9.34 14.76
CA HIS A 16 1.88 -8.83 16.10
C HIS A 16 3.39 -8.75 16.37
N GLU A 17 4.23 -9.04 15.38
CA GLU A 17 5.68 -8.95 15.57
C GLU A 17 6.14 -7.52 15.75
N LYS A 18 6.76 -7.22 16.88
CA LYS A 18 7.22 -5.87 17.20
C LYS A 18 8.22 -5.31 16.18
N VAL A 19 9.08 -6.17 15.66
CA VAL A 19 10.11 -5.74 14.71
C VAL A 19 9.50 -5.13 13.46
N ILE A 20 8.35 -5.63 13.01
CA ILE A 20 7.65 -5.10 11.84
C ILE A 20 7.13 -3.68 12.14
N SER A 21 6.42 -3.50 13.25
CA SER A 21 5.90 -2.20 13.66
C SER A 21 7.02 -1.17 13.84
N GLU A 22 8.09 -1.55 14.50
CA GLU A 22 9.24 -0.67 14.74
C GLU A 22 9.92 -0.26 13.42
N THR A 23 10.07 -1.22 12.50
CA THR A 23 10.67 -0.96 11.18
C THR A 23 9.80 0.02 10.39
N LEU A 24 8.49 -0.16 10.37
CA LEU A 24 7.59 0.72 9.65
C LEU A 24 7.58 2.13 10.23
N LYS A 25 7.60 2.26 11.55
CA LYS A 25 7.71 3.58 12.20
C LYS A 25 9.00 4.30 11.82
N LYS A 26 10.12 3.56 11.78
CA LYS A 26 11.41 4.12 11.36
C LYS A 26 11.37 4.59 9.91
N CYS A 27 10.71 3.83 9.04
CA CYS A 27 10.58 4.22 7.64
C CYS A 27 9.87 5.58 7.51
N ILE A 28 8.75 5.76 8.20
CA ILE A 28 8.01 7.01 8.15
C ILE A 28 8.84 8.18 8.71
N SER A 29 9.52 7.98 9.84
CA SER A 29 10.36 9.05 10.41
C SER A 29 11.59 9.36 9.57
N SER A 30 11.99 8.46 8.69
CA SER A 30 13.11 8.66 7.76
C SER A 30 12.64 9.05 6.35
N ASN A 31 11.36 9.36 6.17
CA ASN A 31 10.76 9.72 4.88
C ASN A 31 10.88 8.61 3.83
N ILE A 32 10.84 7.36 4.25
CA ILE A 32 10.84 6.21 3.34
C ILE A 32 9.39 5.79 3.09
N PRO A 33 8.92 5.85 1.83
CA PRO A 33 7.55 5.46 1.51
C PRO A 33 7.26 3.98 1.79
N ILE A 34 6.02 3.71 2.15
CA ILE A 34 5.53 2.36 2.40
C ILE A 34 4.33 2.09 1.48
N ALA A 35 4.38 0.99 0.74
CA ALA A 35 3.26 0.55 -0.08
C ALA A 35 2.76 -0.81 0.43
N THR A 36 1.45 -0.97 0.52
CA THR A 36 0.84 -2.24 0.94
C THR A 36 -0.22 -2.68 -0.05
N VAL A 37 -0.38 -3.99 -0.19
CA VAL A 37 -1.42 -4.58 -1.02
C VAL A 37 -2.35 -5.40 -0.14
N CYS A 38 -3.65 -5.25 -0.36
CA CYS A 38 -4.69 -6.05 0.30
C CYS A 38 -4.59 -5.98 1.83
N GLY A 39 -4.58 -7.14 2.50
CA GLY A 39 -4.55 -7.25 3.96
C GLY A 39 -3.29 -6.70 4.63
N ALA A 40 -2.24 -6.45 3.86
CA ALA A 40 -1.00 -5.88 4.41
C ALA A 40 -1.20 -4.50 5.04
N ALA A 41 -2.30 -3.80 4.73
CA ALA A 41 -2.66 -2.55 5.40
C ALA A 41 -2.79 -2.73 6.93
N ALA A 42 -3.07 -3.93 7.39
CA ALA A 42 -3.16 -4.23 8.82
C ALA A 42 -1.85 -3.97 9.56
N PHE A 43 -0.71 -4.16 8.91
CA PHE A 43 0.59 -3.83 9.51
C PHE A 43 0.71 -2.34 9.82
N LEU A 44 0.11 -1.49 8.99
CA LEU A 44 0.15 -0.05 9.18
C LEU A 44 -0.63 0.37 10.41
N THR A 45 -1.77 -0.27 10.69
CA THR A 45 -2.55 0.01 11.89
C THR A 45 -1.83 -0.50 13.13
N LYS A 46 -1.20 -1.65 13.07
CA LYS A 46 -0.42 -2.18 14.18
C LYS A 46 0.78 -1.30 14.51
N ALA A 47 1.38 -0.67 13.51
CA ALA A 47 2.45 0.30 13.71
C ALA A 47 1.93 1.69 14.10
N ASN A 48 0.61 1.88 14.18
CA ASN A 48 -0.04 3.14 14.53
C ASN A 48 0.35 4.31 13.59
N ILE A 49 0.53 3.99 12.32
CA ILE A 49 0.91 4.99 11.30
C ILE A 49 -0.21 5.27 10.29
N LEU A 50 -1.38 4.66 10.48
CA LEU A 50 -2.53 4.86 9.60
C LEU A 50 -3.62 5.74 10.23
N LYS A 51 -3.41 6.23 11.41
CA LYS A 51 -4.39 7.05 12.14
C LYS A 51 -4.74 8.31 11.35
N GLU A 52 -6.06 8.51 11.14
CA GLU A 52 -6.60 9.65 10.41
C GLU A 52 -6.15 9.74 8.96
N ARG A 53 -5.57 8.67 8.43
CA ARG A 53 -5.14 8.61 7.04
C ARG A 53 -6.11 7.81 6.19
N ARG A 54 -6.20 8.17 4.93
CA ARG A 54 -7.01 7.46 3.95
C ARG A 54 -6.28 6.19 3.53
N PHE A 55 -7.04 5.10 3.41
CA PHE A 55 -6.47 3.83 2.97
C PHE A 55 -7.52 2.99 2.24
N THR A 56 -7.06 1.97 1.57
CA THR A 56 -7.94 0.99 0.93
C THR A 56 -7.42 -0.44 1.10
N CYS A 57 -8.33 -1.36 1.03
CA CYS A 57 -8.10 -2.80 0.94
C CYS A 57 -9.41 -3.40 0.42
N LEU A 58 -9.48 -4.70 0.27
CA LEU A 58 -10.75 -5.33 -0.09
C LEU A 58 -11.81 -5.08 0.98
N LEU A 59 -13.05 -4.88 0.55
CA LEU A 59 -14.17 -4.61 1.46
C LEU A 59 -14.28 -5.72 2.52
N GLU A 60 -14.15 -6.96 2.12
CA GLU A 60 -14.20 -8.10 3.05
C GLU A 60 -13.12 -8.01 4.13
N THR A 61 -11.92 -7.64 3.75
CA THR A 61 -10.81 -7.44 4.70
C THR A 61 -11.13 -6.35 5.69
N TYR A 62 -11.66 -5.23 5.21
CA TYR A 62 -12.05 -4.12 6.05
C TYR A 62 -13.16 -4.52 7.03
N GLU A 63 -14.20 -5.16 6.52
CA GLU A 63 -15.35 -5.54 7.36
C GLU A 63 -14.99 -6.55 8.44
N LYS A 64 -14.12 -7.50 8.13
CA LYS A 64 -13.66 -8.48 9.12
C LYS A 64 -12.73 -7.87 10.17
N ASN A 65 -12.17 -6.70 9.93
CA ASN A 65 -11.18 -6.07 10.81
C ASN A 65 -11.55 -4.63 11.17
N ARG A 66 -12.83 -4.31 11.23
CA ARG A 66 -13.30 -2.94 11.50
C ARG A 66 -12.68 -2.32 12.75
N THR A 67 -12.58 -3.09 13.83
CA THR A 67 -11.99 -2.59 15.08
C THR A 67 -10.53 -2.20 14.88
N LEU A 68 -9.79 -3.01 14.12
CA LEU A 68 -8.38 -2.74 13.84
C LEU A 68 -8.20 -1.44 13.02
N PHE A 69 -9.13 -1.17 12.09
CA PHE A 69 -9.06 -0.01 11.21
C PHE A 69 -9.87 1.20 11.68
N GLU A 70 -10.43 1.17 12.90
CA GLU A 70 -11.40 2.19 13.35
C GLU A 70 -10.87 3.62 13.35
N LYS A 71 -9.56 3.81 13.52
CA LYS A 71 -8.95 5.14 13.54
C LYS A 71 -8.48 5.63 12.18
N ALA A 72 -8.60 4.81 11.16
CA ALA A 72 -8.22 5.13 9.79
C ALA A 72 -9.47 5.41 8.95
N ILE A 73 -9.28 6.00 7.78
CA ILE A 73 -10.38 6.38 6.88
C ILE A 73 -10.42 5.43 5.68
N TYR A 74 -11.31 4.44 5.73
CA TYR A 74 -11.48 3.51 4.62
C TYR A 74 -12.22 4.17 3.46
N THR A 75 -11.65 4.16 2.27
CA THR A 75 -12.27 4.76 1.09
C THR A 75 -12.90 3.74 0.14
N GLY A 76 -12.39 2.51 0.11
CA GLY A 76 -12.83 1.51 -0.84
C GLY A 76 -12.38 1.75 -2.27
N ASN A 77 -11.56 2.77 -2.52
CA ASN A 77 -10.98 3.03 -3.84
C ASN A 77 -10.00 1.93 -4.23
N GLN A 78 -9.66 1.84 -5.51
CA GLN A 78 -8.69 0.85 -5.98
C GLN A 78 -7.31 1.11 -5.37
N LEU A 79 -6.93 2.36 -5.24
CA LEU A 79 -5.64 2.78 -4.69
C LEU A 79 -5.84 4.07 -3.88
N GLU A 80 -5.15 4.17 -2.76
CA GLU A 80 -5.05 5.41 -1.99
C GLU A 80 -3.59 5.74 -1.75
N LYS A 81 -3.26 7.00 -1.91
CA LYS A 81 -1.96 7.53 -1.55
C LYS A 81 -2.17 8.68 -0.57
N ASP A 82 -1.64 8.52 0.64
CA ASP A 82 -1.72 9.52 1.70
C ASP A 82 -0.30 9.81 2.18
N GLU A 83 0.28 10.89 1.67
CA GLU A 83 1.68 11.27 1.89
C GLU A 83 2.65 10.15 1.48
N LEU A 84 3.32 9.52 2.45
CA LEU A 84 4.31 8.47 2.20
C LEU A 84 3.70 7.05 2.17
N ILE A 85 2.40 6.94 2.38
CA ILE A 85 1.74 5.64 2.47
C ILE A 85 0.85 5.42 1.26
N ILE A 86 1.07 4.30 0.57
CA ILE A 86 0.23 3.87 -0.53
C ILE A 86 -0.43 2.56 -0.14
N THR A 87 -1.74 2.47 -0.28
CA THR A 87 -2.47 1.23 -0.08
C THR A 87 -3.23 0.89 -1.36
N ALA A 88 -3.33 -0.38 -1.69
CA ALA A 88 -3.96 -0.82 -2.93
C ALA A 88 -4.73 -2.10 -2.75
N LYS A 89 -5.80 -2.24 -3.53
CA LYS A 89 -6.49 -3.51 -3.69
C LYS A 89 -5.66 -4.43 -4.60
N PRO A 90 -5.82 -5.75 -4.50
CA PRO A 90 -5.08 -6.67 -5.37
C PRO A 90 -5.43 -6.50 -6.86
N THR A 91 -6.55 -5.87 -7.16
CA THR A 91 -6.96 -5.58 -8.54
C THR A 91 -6.31 -4.32 -9.11
N ALA A 92 -5.51 -3.60 -8.33
CA ALA A 92 -4.89 -2.33 -8.72
C ALA A 92 -3.36 -2.41 -8.78
N LEU A 93 -2.81 -3.58 -9.11
CA LEU A 93 -1.34 -3.76 -9.13
C LEU A 93 -0.66 -2.91 -10.19
N ALA A 94 -1.29 -2.72 -11.35
CA ALA A 94 -0.73 -1.86 -12.40
C ALA A 94 -0.69 -0.40 -11.94
N GLU A 95 -1.76 0.08 -11.34
CA GLU A 95 -1.85 1.43 -10.79
C GLU A 95 -0.84 1.63 -9.66
N LEU A 96 -0.66 0.61 -8.82
CA LEU A 96 0.34 0.65 -7.75
C LEU A 96 1.75 0.77 -8.30
N ALA A 97 2.07 -0.01 -9.34
CA ALA A 97 3.38 0.05 -9.99
C ALA A 97 3.68 1.44 -10.54
N ILE A 98 2.67 2.10 -11.14
CA ILE A 98 2.80 3.45 -11.64
C ILE A 98 3.08 4.44 -10.51
N GLU A 99 2.33 4.38 -9.43
CA GLU A 99 2.53 5.29 -8.28
C GLU A 99 3.91 5.11 -7.64
N ILE A 100 4.35 3.87 -7.49
CA ILE A 100 5.70 3.59 -6.98
C ILE A 100 6.76 4.15 -7.93
N GLY A 101 6.58 3.93 -9.23
CA GLY A 101 7.50 4.45 -10.24
C GLY A 101 7.60 5.97 -10.22
N LYS A 102 6.49 6.66 -10.02
CA LYS A 102 6.47 8.12 -9.86
C LYS A 102 7.21 8.56 -8.61
N MET A 103 6.93 7.93 -7.48
CA MET A 103 7.59 8.28 -6.20
C MET A 103 9.09 8.11 -6.25
N LEU A 104 9.56 7.10 -6.95
CA LEU A 104 10.99 6.80 -7.06
C LEU A 104 11.64 7.44 -8.28
N HIS A 105 10.89 8.25 -9.05
CA HIS A 105 11.37 8.93 -10.26
C HIS A 105 11.98 7.97 -11.29
N LEU A 106 11.29 6.85 -11.54
CA LEU A 106 11.79 5.80 -12.44
C LEU A 106 11.41 6.00 -13.90
N PHE A 107 10.41 6.84 -14.19
CA PHE A 107 9.98 7.11 -15.55
C PHE A 107 10.66 8.35 -16.11
N LYS A 108 11.13 8.26 -17.36
CA LYS A 108 11.77 9.39 -18.05
C LYS A 108 10.78 10.45 -18.51
N ASN A 109 9.55 10.02 -18.87
CA ASN A 109 8.49 10.90 -19.36
C ASN A 109 7.14 10.18 -19.30
N GLU A 110 6.05 10.91 -19.60
CA GLU A 110 4.71 10.35 -19.59
C GLU A 110 4.52 9.21 -20.60
N LYS A 111 5.16 9.31 -21.76
CA LYS A 111 5.05 8.28 -22.79
C LYS A 111 5.60 6.94 -22.29
N GLN A 112 6.72 6.96 -21.61
CA GLN A 112 7.30 5.75 -21.03
C GLN A 112 6.38 5.18 -19.94
N MET A 113 5.83 6.05 -19.10
CA MET A 113 4.88 5.66 -18.05
C MET A 113 3.62 5.01 -18.63
N ASP A 114 3.02 5.64 -19.65
CA ASP A 114 1.82 5.14 -20.30
C ASP A 114 2.07 3.79 -20.97
N SER A 115 3.21 3.65 -21.63
CA SER A 115 3.63 2.39 -22.26
C SER A 115 3.80 1.27 -21.21
N PHE A 116 4.40 1.58 -20.09
CA PHE A 116 4.56 0.64 -18.99
C PHE A 116 3.22 0.23 -18.41
N TYR A 117 2.31 1.18 -18.21
CA TYR A 117 0.96 0.91 -17.72
C TYR A 117 0.21 -0.04 -18.67
N SER A 118 0.23 0.26 -19.96
CA SER A 118 -0.41 -0.60 -20.97
C SER A 118 0.17 -2.02 -20.96
N PHE A 119 1.49 -2.14 -20.81
CA PHE A 119 2.14 -3.43 -20.69
C PHE A 119 1.65 -4.19 -19.45
N CYS A 120 1.56 -3.52 -18.31
CA CYS A 120 1.07 -4.13 -17.07
C CYS A 120 -0.39 -4.58 -17.17
N LYS A 121 -1.18 -3.93 -18.03
CA LYS A 121 -2.59 -4.32 -18.28
C LYS A 121 -2.72 -5.39 -19.35
N GLY A 122 -1.61 -5.86 -19.94
CA GLY A 122 -1.61 -6.88 -20.99
C GLY A 122 -2.00 -6.35 -22.38
N GLU A 123 -1.95 -5.04 -22.58
CA GLU A 123 -2.37 -4.41 -23.83
C GLU A 123 -1.28 -4.36 -24.89
N ASN A 124 -0.01 -4.50 -24.50
CA ASN A 124 1.17 -4.38 -25.39
C ASN A 124 2.07 -5.62 -25.28
N GLU A 125 1.55 -6.75 -25.69
CA GLU A 125 2.35 -7.98 -25.72
C GLU A 125 3.23 -8.07 -26.97
#